data_765d38e4e98f9e5303ebd3beedf86b20
#
_entry.id   765d38e4e98f9e5303ebd3beedf86b20
#
_cell.length_a   1.000
_cell.length_b   1.000
_cell.length_c   1.000
_cell.angle_alpha   90.00
_cell.angle_beta   90.00
_cell.angle_gamma   90.00
#
_symmetry.space_group_name_H-M   'P 1'
#
loop_
_entity.id
_entity.type
_entity.pdbx_description
1 polymer ?
#
loop_
_entity_poly.entity_id
_entity_poly.type
_entity_poly.pdbx_seq_one_letter_code
_entity_poly.pdbx_strand_id
1 'polypeptide(L)'
;MRRQAGIGYIGLLLAIALVAIFAGAAADVYVQTRQRSREAELLWIGEQFRQAIRNYYEATPGEAKTYPQNLEHLLLDPRMPGVQRHLRRLYADPMTGKADWETIMAPQGGIAGVRSRSTGTPLKQSEFRPQDAHFEGKTRYAEWEFTLLPPTPPANAPPGAQPHGAPPR
;
A
#
# COMPACT_ATOMS: atom_id res chain seq x y z
N MET A 1 9.31 26.97 -61.63
CA MET A 1 8.99 25.76 -60.87
C MET A 1 9.58 25.79 -59.47
N ARG A 2 9.06 26.64 -58.50
CA ARG A 2 9.61 26.77 -57.12
C ARG A 2 8.56 26.95 -56.04
N ARG A 3 7.34 26.40 -56.19
CA ARG A 3 6.27 26.54 -55.18
C ARG A 3 5.89 25.28 -54.38
N GLN A 4 6.54 24.15 -54.63
CA GLN A 4 6.19 22.91 -53.95
C GLN A 4 7.05 22.61 -52.70
N ALA A 5 8.19 23.27 -52.52
CA ALA A 5 9.08 23.02 -51.37
C ALA A 5 8.49 23.45 -50.01
N GLY A 6 7.64 24.51 -50.00
CA GLY A 6 7.03 25.03 -48.78
C GLY A 6 5.95 24.12 -48.18
N ILE A 7 5.18 23.43 -49.02
CA ILE A 7 4.08 22.57 -48.58
C ILE A 7 4.62 21.32 -47.91
N GLY A 8 5.73 20.75 -48.43
CA GLY A 8 6.38 19.58 -47.83
C GLY A 8 6.97 19.87 -46.43
N TYR A 9 7.55 21.09 -46.28
CA TYR A 9 8.11 21.50 -44.99
C TYR A 9 7.01 21.70 -43.92
N ILE A 10 5.90 22.35 -44.26
CA ILE A 10 4.76 22.54 -43.37
C ILE A 10 4.15 21.20 -43.00
N GLY A 11 4.03 20.27 -43.96
CA GLY A 11 3.55 18.92 -43.70
C GLY A 11 4.46 18.13 -42.73
N LEU A 12 5.77 18.27 -42.88
CA LEU A 12 6.73 17.66 -41.97
C LEU A 12 6.61 18.23 -40.55
N LEU A 13 6.52 19.55 -40.40
CA LEU A 13 6.35 20.20 -39.10
C LEU A 13 5.05 19.76 -38.42
N LEU A 14 3.95 19.67 -39.18
CA LEU A 14 2.68 19.20 -38.67
C LEU A 14 2.77 17.74 -38.19
N ALA A 15 3.43 16.89 -38.99
CA ALA A 15 3.65 15.49 -38.60
C ALA A 15 4.46 15.35 -37.29
N ILE A 16 5.54 16.11 -37.13
CA ILE A 16 6.35 16.15 -35.92
C ILE A 16 5.52 16.65 -34.73
N ALA A 17 4.72 17.70 -34.91
CA ALA A 17 3.85 18.23 -33.87
C ALA A 17 2.81 17.18 -33.39
N LEU A 18 2.20 16.45 -34.33
CA LEU A 18 1.25 15.38 -34.00
C LEU A 18 1.94 14.24 -33.22
N VAL A 19 3.12 13.79 -33.68
CA VAL A 19 3.90 12.76 -32.97
C VAL A 19 4.23 13.19 -31.55
N ALA A 20 4.63 14.46 -31.36
CA ALA A 20 4.95 14.98 -30.02
C ALA A 20 3.72 15.00 -29.09
N ILE A 21 2.54 15.35 -29.59
CA ILE A 21 1.29 15.33 -28.83
C ILE A 21 0.93 13.89 -28.41
N PHE A 22 0.98 12.95 -29.35
CA PHE A 22 0.69 11.53 -29.05
C PHE A 22 1.70 10.91 -28.09
N ALA A 23 2.99 11.26 -28.20
CA ALA A 23 4.03 10.80 -27.30
C ALA A 23 3.79 11.30 -25.85
N GLY A 24 3.37 12.56 -25.70
CA GLY A 24 3.01 13.12 -24.38
C GLY A 24 1.85 12.36 -23.72
N ALA A 25 0.75 12.16 -24.46
CA ALA A 25 -0.42 11.44 -23.96
C ALA A 25 -0.09 9.98 -23.59
N ALA A 26 0.76 9.31 -24.34
CA ALA A 26 1.20 7.95 -24.02
C ALA A 26 2.03 7.88 -22.73
N ALA A 27 2.85 8.88 -22.43
CA ALA A 27 3.65 8.95 -21.22
C ALA A 27 2.77 9.03 -19.95
N ASP A 28 1.73 9.84 -19.96
CA ASP A 28 0.81 9.98 -18.82
C ASP A 28 0.08 8.68 -18.50
N VAL A 29 -0.42 7.97 -19.50
CA VAL A 29 -1.07 6.67 -19.34
C VAL A 29 -0.10 5.64 -18.73
N TYR A 30 1.16 5.66 -19.18
CA TYR A 30 2.18 4.74 -18.67
C TYR A 30 2.49 4.99 -17.19
N VAL A 31 2.64 6.25 -16.76
CA VAL A 31 2.89 6.61 -15.36
C VAL A 31 1.73 6.18 -14.47
N GLN A 32 0.48 6.47 -14.87
CA GLN A 32 -0.70 6.08 -14.11
C GLN A 32 -0.85 4.55 -14.00
N THR A 33 -0.59 3.83 -15.07
CA THR A 33 -0.67 2.36 -15.06
C THR A 33 0.37 1.76 -14.12
N ARG A 34 1.60 2.28 -14.13
CA ARG A 34 2.63 1.85 -13.17
C ARG A 34 2.27 2.16 -11.73
N GLN A 35 1.70 3.33 -11.46
CA GLN A 35 1.28 3.68 -10.10
C GLN A 35 0.17 2.75 -9.62
N ARG A 36 -0.85 2.46 -10.44
CA ARG A 36 -1.91 1.49 -10.13
C ARG A 36 -1.36 0.08 -9.83
N SER A 37 -0.38 -0.37 -10.61
CA SER A 37 0.26 -1.67 -10.38
C SER A 37 0.99 -1.70 -9.03
N ARG A 38 1.71 -0.64 -8.67
CA ARG A 38 2.38 -0.51 -7.37
C ARG A 38 1.39 -0.47 -6.21
N GLU A 39 0.24 0.21 -6.37
CA GLU A 39 -0.83 0.23 -5.36
C GLU A 39 -1.42 -1.16 -5.14
N ALA A 40 -1.68 -1.89 -6.22
CA ALA A 40 -2.18 -3.27 -6.12
C ALA A 40 -1.16 -4.18 -5.42
N GLU A 41 0.13 -4.01 -5.71
CA GLU A 41 1.20 -4.74 -5.05
C GLU A 41 1.33 -4.34 -3.57
N LEU A 42 1.20 -3.04 -3.23
CA LEU A 42 1.20 -2.55 -1.85
C LEU A 42 0.08 -3.18 -1.02
N LEU A 43 -1.14 -3.21 -1.56
CA LEU A 43 -2.28 -3.85 -0.91
C LEU A 43 -2.08 -5.35 -0.72
N TRP A 44 -1.49 -6.03 -1.70
CA TRP A 44 -1.18 -7.46 -1.60
C TRP A 44 -0.09 -7.72 -0.55
N ILE A 45 1.02 -6.96 -0.55
CA ILE A 45 2.10 -7.11 0.43
C ILE A 45 1.60 -6.78 1.84
N GLY A 46 0.84 -5.70 1.99
CA GLY A 46 0.26 -5.32 3.27
C GLY A 46 -0.62 -6.42 3.86
N GLU A 47 -1.40 -7.10 3.01
CA GLU A 47 -2.18 -8.27 3.44
C GLU A 47 -1.29 -9.45 3.84
N GLN A 48 -0.15 -9.67 3.15
CA GLN A 48 0.81 -10.71 3.56
C GLN A 48 1.37 -10.44 4.97
N PHE A 49 1.71 -9.19 5.27
CA PHE A 49 2.16 -8.81 6.61
C PHE A 49 1.05 -8.98 7.66
N ARG A 50 -0.16 -8.50 7.36
CA ARG A 50 -1.33 -8.64 8.26
C ARG A 50 -1.59 -10.11 8.59
N GLN A 51 -1.59 -10.98 7.58
CA GLN A 51 -1.78 -12.41 7.74
C GLN A 51 -0.64 -13.06 8.53
N ALA A 52 0.62 -12.69 8.25
CA ALA A 52 1.77 -13.22 8.97
C ALA A 52 1.77 -12.83 10.45
N ILE A 53 1.44 -11.57 10.76
CA ILE A 53 1.31 -11.09 12.14
C ILE A 53 0.17 -11.82 12.87
N ARG A 54 -0.97 -12.02 12.19
CA ARG A 54 -2.09 -12.81 12.74
C ARG A 54 -1.66 -14.22 13.08
N ASN A 55 -1.04 -14.91 12.12
CA ASN A 55 -0.57 -16.29 12.32
C ASN A 55 0.45 -16.39 13.46
N TYR A 56 1.37 -15.42 13.57
CA TYR A 56 2.31 -15.34 14.67
C TYR A 56 1.61 -15.17 16.01
N TYR A 57 0.64 -14.27 16.09
CA TYR A 57 -0.15 -13.99 17.28
C TYR A 57 -0.95 -15.23 17.71
N GLU A 58 -1.64 -15.87 16.78
CA GLU A 58 -2.46 -17.07 17.04
C GLU A 58 -1.62 -18.28 17.43
N ALA A 59 -0.44 -18.46 16.82
CA ALA A 59 0.50 -19.54 17.13
C ALA A 59 1.20 -19.39 18.49
N THR A 60 1.02 -18.27 19.20
CA THR A 60 1.63 -18.08 20.53
C THR A 60 1.17 -19.17 21.49
N PRO A 61 2.09 -19.96 22.11
CA PRO A 61 1.74 -20.95 23.12
C PRO A 61 1.12 -20.31 24.37
N GLY A 62 0.15 -20.98 24.98
CA GLY A 62 -0.51 -20.53 26.21
C GLY A 62 -1.63 -19.49 25.94
N GLU A 63 -2.17 -18.93 27.04
CA GLU A 63 -3.30 -18.01 27.01
C GLU A 63 -2.89 -16.58 26.66
N ALA A 64 -1.70 -16.13 27.05
CA ALA A 64 -1.19 -14.80 26.81
C ALA A 64 -0.61 -14.68 25.39
N LYS A 65 -1.42 -14.19 24.45
CA LYS A 65 -1.00 -13.98 23.07
C LYS A 65 -0.04 -12.80 22.96
N THR A 66 1.01 -12.95 22.13
CA THR A 66 2.04 -11.94 21.96
C THR A 66 2.28 -11.61 20.49
N TYR A 67 2.57 -10.33 20.21
CA TYR A 67 2.98 -9.85 18.90
C TYR A 67 4.48 -10.04 18.67
N PRO A 68 4.95 -10.11 17.39
CA PRO A 68 6.39 -10.17 17.09
C PRO A 68 7.09 -8.90 17.53
N GLN A 69 8.30 -9.02 18.11
CA GLN A 69 9.10 -7.86 18.55
C GLN A 69 9.81 -7.16 17.39
N ASN A 70 10.10 -7.90 16.32
CA ASN A 70 10.64 -7.39 15.07
C ASN A 70 10.05 -8.18 13.88
N LEU A 71 10.23 -7.65 12.65
CA LEU A 71 9.69 -8.29 11.44
C LEU A 71 10.42 -9.60 11.08
N GLU A 72 11.66 -9.77 11.52
CA GLU A 72 12.45 -11.00 11.33
C GLU A 72 11.83 -12.20 12.04
N HIS A 73 11.13 -11.99 13.16
CA HIS A 73 10.39 -13.06 13.85
C HIS A 73 9.26 -13.66 12.98
N LEU A 74 8.79 -12.93 11.96
CA LEU A 74 7.85 -13.48 10.99
C LEU A 74 8.52 -14.44 10.00
N LEU A 75 9.84 -14.28 9.76
CA LEU A 75 10.63 -15.18 8.91
C LEU A 75 11.04 -16.46 9.63
N LEU A 76 11.30 -16.34 10.93
CA LEU A 76 11.66 -17.45 11.80
C LEU A 76 11.16 -17.14 13.20
N ASP A 77 10.17 -17.90 13.66
CA ASP A 77 9.59 -17.73 14.99
C ASP A 77 10.52 -18.31 16.05
N PRO A 78 11.14 -17.47 16.91
CA PRO A 78 12.11 -17.93 17.90
C PRO A 78 11.47 -18.70 19.07
N ARG A 79 10.13 -18.69 19.19
CA ARG A 79 9.38 -19.35 20.26
C ARG A 79 9.14 -20.83 19.99
N MET A 80 9.31 -21.25 18.74
CA MET A 80 9.02 -22.61 18.29
C MET A 80 10.30 -23.45 18.24
N PRO A 81 10.26 -24.72 18.69
CA PRO A 81 11.44 -25.59 18.69
C PRO A 81 11.89 -26.01 17.28
N GLY A 82 11.07 -25.77 16.26
CA GLY A 82 11.32 -26.08 14.86
C GLY A 82 11.32 -24.83 13.96
N VAL A 83 11.59 -25.01 12.68
CA VAL A 83 11.54 -23.94 11.70
C VAL A 83 10.09 -23.58 11.39
N GLN A 84 9.57 -22.56 12.07
CA GLN A 84 8.25 -22.00 11.79
C GLN A 84 8.39 -20.64 11.14
N ARG A 85 7.77 -20.50 9.97
CA ARG A 85 7.76 -19.25 9.19
C ARG A 85 6.34 -18.80 8.97
N HIS A 86 6.07 -17.53 9.27
CA HIS A 86 4.78 -16.89 9.04
C HIS A 86 4.80 -16.02 7.79
N LEU A 87 6.01 -15.59 7.36
CA LEU A 87 6.24 -14.83 6.15
C LEU A 87 7.37 -15.50 5.35
N ARG A 88 7.26 -15.52 4.02
CA ARG A 88 8.29 -16.13 3.15
C ARG A 88 9.58 -15.32 3.07
N ARG A 89 9.44 -13.99 3.02
CA ARG A 89 10.53 -13.01 2.96
C ARG A 89 10.03 -11.66 3.45
N LEU A 90 10.94 -10.77 3.83
CA LEU A 90 10.60 -9.35 3.98
C LEU A 90 10.46 -8.74 2.59
N TYR A 91 9.26 -8.30 2.27
CA TYR A 91 8.95 -7.66 1.00
C TYR A 91 9.43 -6.22 1.03
N ALA A 92 9.96 -5.73 -0.11
CA ALA A 92 10.18 -4.30 -0.28
C ALA A 92 8.84 -3.57 -0.44
N ASP A 93 8.78 -2.34 0.09
CA ASP A 93 7.64 -1.45 -0.15
C ASP A 93 7.67 -0.98 -1.61
N PRO A 94 6.65 -1.27 -2.43
CA PRO A 94 6.62 -0.90 -3.84
C PRO A 94 6.57 0.61 -4.07
N MET A 95 6.23 1.41 -3.03
CA MET A 95 6.20 2.87 -3.12
C MET A 95 7.58 3.49 -2.88
N THR A 96 8.39 2.95 -1.96
CA THR A 96 9.74 3.43 -1.65
C THR A 96 10.83 2.65 -2.37
N GLY A 97 10.54 1.40 -2.80
CA GLY A 97 11.50 0.46 -3.36
C GLY A 97 12.43 -0.18 -2.34
N LYS A 98 12.19 0.02 -1.04
CA LYS A 98 13.02 -0.46 0.07
C LYS A 98 12.21 -1.31 1.04
N ALA A 99 12.87 -2.19 1.80
CA ALA A 99 12.23 -2.96 2.86
C ALA A 99 12.26 -2.18 4.20
N ASP A 100 11.87 -0.90 4.15
CA ASP A 100 11.94 0.05 5.26
C ASP A 100 10.55 0.39 5.82
N TRP A 101 9.72 -0.63 6.01
CA TRP A 101 8.38 -0.48 6.56
C TRP A 101 8.37 0.24 7.90
N GLU A 102 7.39 1.11 8.10
CA GLU A 102 7.10 1.68 9.40
C GLU A 102 6.20 0.71 10.18
N THR A 103 6.61 0.37 11.40
CA THR A 103 5.91 -0.59 12.25
C THR A 103 4.87 0.09 13.12
N ILE A 104 3.71 -0.54 13.27
CA ILE A 104 2.63 -0.11 14.17
C ILE A 104 2.69 -1.00 15.40
N MET A 105 2.95 -0.38 16.56
CA MET A 105 3.08 -1.11 17.81
C MET A 105 1.73 -1.37 18.47
N ALA A 106 1.56 -2.56 19.05
CA ALA A 106 0.42 -2.87 19.87
C ALA A 106 0.53 -2.22 21.27
N PRO A 107 -0.58 -1.86 21.93
CA PRO A 107 -0.57 -1.29 23.28
C PRO A 107 0.13 -2.18 24.32
N GLN A 108 0.04 -3.50 24.16
CA GLN A 108 0.71 -4.49 25.01
C GLN A 108 2.16 -4.80 24.59
N GLY A 109 2.69 -4.08 23.60
CA GLY A 109 4.02 -4.29 23.03
C GLY A 109 4.03 -5.23 21.83
N GLY A 110 5.09 -5.12 21.01
CA GLY A 110 5.26 -5.86 19.76
C GLY A 110 4.55 -5.20 18.56
N ILE A 111 4.83 -5.72 17.37
CA ILE A 111 4.39 -5.15 16.09
C ILE A 111 3.02 -5.74 15.73
N ALA A 112 1.99 -4.88 15.72
CA ALA A 112 0.62 -5.23 15.35
C ALA A 112 0.32 -4.99 13.87
N GLY A 113 1.17 -4.25 13.18
CA GLY A 113 0.98 -3.92 11.76
C GLY A 113 2.15 -3.21 11.16
N VAL A 114 2.02 -2.90 9.87
CA VAL A 114 3.01 -2.13 9.10
C VAL A 114 2.30 -1.09 8.23
N ARG A 115 3.02 -0.04 7.83
CA ARG A 115 2.59 0.94 6.83
C ARG A 115 3.75 1.39 5.97
N SER A 116 3.44 1.92 4.79
CA SER A 116 4.44 2.51 3.92
C SER A 116 5.00 3.80 4.52
N ARG A 117 6.27 4.11 4.25
CA ARG A 117 6.85 5.43 4.56
C ARG A 117 6.58 6.47 3.47
N SER A 118 5.94 6.08 2.38
CA SER A 118 5.68 6.97 1.25
C SER A 118 4.63 8.01 1.59
N THR A 119 4.96 9.28 1.36
CA THR A 119 4.03 10.43 1.47
C THR A 119 3.29 10.73 0.17
N GLY A 120 3.50 9.90 -0.87
CA GLY A 120 2.81 10.04 -2.15
C GLY A 120 1.29 9.89 -2.02
N THR A 121 0.57 10.50 -2.99
CA THR A 121 -0.90 10.49 -3.01
C THR A 121 -1.42 9.25 -3.73
N PRO A 122 -2.32 8.47 -3.11
CA PRO A 122 -2.94 7.31 -3.73
C PRO A 122 -3.87 7.70 -4.89
N LEU A 123 -3.85 6.92 -5.96
CA LEU A 123 -4.86 6.99 -7.03
C LEU A 123 -6.16 6.30 -6.62
N LYS A 124 -6.06 5.16 -5.91
CA LYS A 124 -7.22 4.45 -5.40
C LYS A 124 -7.78 5.14 -4.17
N GLN A 125 -9.02 5.64 -4.27
CA GLN A 125 -9.71 6.38 -3.20
C GLN A 125 -10.97 5.66 -2.68
N SER A 126 -11.44 4.63 -3.39
CA SER A 126 -12.67 3.90 -3.07
C SER A 126 -12.59 2.44 -3.52
N GLU A 127 -13.64 1.67 -3.29
CA GLU A 127 -13.76 0.26 -3.67
C GLU A 127 -12.66 -0.62 -3.03
N PHE A 128 -12.33 -0.36 -1.79
CA PHE A 128 -11.45 -1.21 -1.01
C PHE A 128 -12.16 -2.47 -0.54
N ARG A 129 -11.38 -3.52 -0.26
CA ARG A 129 -11.92 -4.72 0.40
C ARG A 129 -12.42 -4.35 1.81
N PRO A 130 -13.36 -5.09 2.40
CA PRO A 130 -13.91 -4.76 3.74
C PRO A 130 -12.83 -4.53 4.81
N GLN A 131 -11.76 -5.33 4.81
CA GLN A 131 -10.65 -5.17 5.74
C GLN A 131 -9.79 -3.92 5.50
N ASP A 132 -9.89 -3.31 4.33
CA ASP A 132 -9.12 -2.14 3.88
C ASP A 132 -10.02 -0.88 3.75
N ALA A 133 -11.30 -0.97 4.14
CA ALA A 133 -12.28 0.12 3.98
C ALA A 133 -11.84 1.42 4.68
N HIS A 134 -11.05 1.32 5.74
CA HIS A 134 -10.50 2.48 6.46
C HIS A 134 -9.43 3.25 5.67
N PHE A 135 -9.04 2.79 4.47
CA PHE A 135 -8.16 3.53 3.56
C PHE A 135 -8.92 4.56 2.72
N GLU A 136 -10.25 4.50 2.67
CA GLU A 136 -11.05 5.47 1.93
C GLU A 136 -10.80 6.89 2.41
N GLY A 137 -10.60 7.81 1.46
CA GLY A 137 -10.33 9.22 1.75
C GLY A 137 -8.94 9.52 2.30
N LYS A 138 -8.04 8.54 2.46
CA LYS A 138 -6.66 8.78 2.85
C LYS A 138 -5.89 9.44 1.73
N THR A 139 -5.10 10.46 2.08
CA THR A 139 -4.37 11.29 1.13
C THR A 139 -2.93 10.85 0.91
N ARG A 140 -2.40 9.94 1.75
CA ARG A 140 -1.02 9.46 1.68
C ARG A 140 -0.95 7.96 1.90
N TYR A 141 -0.02 7.28 1.22
CA TYR A 141 0.23 5.84 1.45
C TYR A 141 0.67 5.53 2.89
N ALA A 142 1.33 6.48 3.56
CA ALA A 142 1.70 6.36 4.98
C ALA A 142 0.48 6.27 5.92
N GLU A 143 -0.71 6.55 5.44
CA GLU A 143 -1.96 6.43 6.20
C GLU A 143 -2.67 5.09 5.97
N TRP A 144 -2.15 4.24 5.07
CA TRP A 144 -2.64 2.90 4.82
C TRP A 144 -2.03 1.93 5.83
N GLU A 145 -2.74 1.70 6.92
CA GLU A 145 -2.29 0.89 8.06
C GLU A 145 -2.74 -0.57 7.89
N PHE A 146 -1.79 -1.44 7.58
CA PHE A 146 -2.01 -2.89 7.49
C PHE A 146 -1.84 -3.52 8.87
N THR A 147 -2.85 -3.43 9.70
CA THR A 147 -2.81 -3.82 11.11
C THR A 147 -3.94 -4.78 11.48
N LEU A 148 -3.76 -5.51 12.58
CA LEU A 148 -4.79 -6.27 13.26
C LEU A 148 -5.56 -5.43 14.30
N LEU A 149 -5.04 -4.25 14.65
CA LEU A 149 -5.71 -3.33 15.57
C LEU A 149 -6.90 -2.66 14.86
N PRO A 150 -7.89 -2.19 15.63
CA PRO A 150 -8.91 -1.30 15.08
C PRO A 150 -8.26 -0.10 14.39
N PRO A 151 -8.81 0.41 13.29
CA PRO A 151 -8.25 1.55 12.59
C PRO A 151 -8.12 2.76 13.53
N THR A 152 -6.96 3.41 13.49
CA THR A 152 -6.72 4.63 14.25
C THR A 152 -7.69 5.72 13.77
N PRO A 153 -8.51 6.33 14.63
CA PRO A 153 -9.36 7.44 14.24
C PRO A 153 -8.51 8.56 13.62
N PRO A 154 -9.01 9.28 12.61
CA PRO A 154 -8.29 10.43 12.06
C PRO A 154 -8.04 11.45 13.17
N ALA A 155 -6.81 12.01 13.21
CA ALA A 155 -6.38 12.95 14.25
C ALA A 155 -7.29 14.18 14.43
N ASN A 156 -8.21 14.42 13.50
CA ASN A 156 -9.22 15.50 13.51
C ASN A 156 -10.67 15.01 13.68
N ALA A 157 -10.91 13.78 14.13
CA ALA A 157 -12.27 13.36 14.41
C ALA A 157 -12.78 14.14 15.66
N PRO A 158 -13.96 14.78 15.61
CA PRO A 158 -14.54 15.41 16.78
C PRO A 158 -14.77 14.35 17.85
N PRO A 159 -14.54 14.67 19.16
CA PRO A 159 -14.74 13.73 20.24
C PRO A 159 -16.24 13.35 20.29
N GLY A 160 -16.55 12.09 19.96
CA GLY A 160 -17.93 11.57 19.99
C GLY A 160 -18.43 10.81 18.76
N ALA A 161 -17.66 10.72 17.67
CA ALA A 161 -18.03 9.88 16.53
C ALA A 161 -17.80 8.39 16.85
N GLN A 162 -18.77 7.75 17.50
CA GLN A 162 -18.78 6.30 17.65
C GLN A 162 -19.08 5.66 16.29
N PRO A 163 -18.39 4.55 15.91
CA PRO A 163 -18.78 3.79 14.73
C PRO A 163 -20.21 3.28 14.96
N HIS A 164 -21.11 3.65 14.05
CA HIS A 164 -22.49 3.17 14.08
C HIS A 164 -22.48 1.63 14.07
N GLY A 165 -22.98 1.07 15.16
CA GLY A 165 -23.11 -0.34 15.39
C GLY A 165 -23.92 -1.04 14.30
N ALA A 166 -23.58 -2.30 14.08
CA ALA A 166 -24.32 -3.22 13.24
C ALA A 166 -25.80 -3.27 13.63
N PRO A 167 -26.73 -3.46 12.67
CA PRO A 167 -28.16 -3.62 12.98
C PRO A 167 -28.39 -4.88 13.82
N PRO A 168 -29.33 -4.87 14.75
CA PRO A 168 -29.70 -6.04 15.53
C PRO A 168 -30.32 -7.11 14.62
N ARG A 169 -30.01 -8.37 14.90
CA ARG A 169 -30.59 -9.55 14.26
C ARG A 169 -32.06 -9.70 14.62
#